data_d07ccebb50258e65b25272a2e0a463f1
#
_entry.id   d07ccebb50258e65b25272a2e0a463f1
#
_cell.length_a   1.000
_cell.length_b   1.000
_cell.length_c   1.000
_cell.angle_alpha   90.00
_cell.angle_beta   90.00
_cell.angle_gamma   90.00
#
_symmetry.space_group_name_H-M   'P 1'
#
loop_
_entity.id
_entity.type
_entity.pdbx_description
1 polymer ?
#
loop_
_entity_poly.entity_id
_entity_poly.type
_entity_poly.pdbx_seq_one_letter_code
_entity_poly.pdbx_strand_id
1 'polypeptide(L)'
;MSDECQITGFDSEQQHRWPLVHQYLCEQLEFPDGSGLAPEALKQLTLDLESVLEGQLPTKSAAKKRDGLYEHLKRTIEKRFKGSSLRRFGSSESGLSLSHGDLDLCLLFDGQKPKKVLRSLSSTLRYL
;
A
#
# COMPACT_ATOMS: atom_id res chain seq x y z
N MET A 1 30.37 2.67 14.69
CA MET A 1 29.88 1.60 13.80
C MET A 1 28.47 2.03 13.40
N SER A 2 28.35 2.55 12.21
CA SER A 2 27.08 3.01 11.65
C SER A 2 26.34 1.80 11.09
N ASP A 3 25.21 1.44 11.71
CA ASP A 3 24.29 0.47 11.14
C ASP A 3 23.65 1.10 9.89
N GLU A 4 24.17 0.74 8.73
CA GLU A 4 23.52 1.01 7.46
C GLU A 4 22.22 0.22 7.38
N CYS A 5 21.11 0.91 7.50
CA CYS A 5 19.79 0.35 7.25
C CYS A 5 19.70 -0.03 5.77
N GLN A 6 19.92 -1.29 5.45
CA GLN A 6 19.75 -1.83 4.10
C GLN A 6 18.25 -1.96 3.82
N ILE A 7 17.69 -0.99 3.12
CA ILE A 7 16.33 -1.09 2.57
C ILE A 7 16.38 -2.03 1.37
N THR A 8 15.97 -3.28 1.58
CA THR A 8 15.86 -4.27 0.50
C THR A 8 14.52 -4.12 -0.20
N GLY A 9 14.50 -3.99 -1.53
CA GLY A 9 13.27 -3.99 -2.33
C GLY A 9 13.20 -2.97 -3.45
N PHE A 10 14.21 -2.12 -3.62
CA PHE A 10 14.29 -1.18 -4.74
C PHE A 10 15.15 -1.75 -5.86
N ASP A 11 14.79 -1.43 -7.13
CA ASP A 11 15.66 -1.74 -8.26
C ASP A 11 16.96 -0.92 -8.21
N SER A 12 17.95 -1.28 -9.04
CA SER A 12 19.27 -0.67 -9.03
C SER A 12 19.24 0.85 -9.35
N GLU A 13 18.25 1.31 -10.09
CA GLU A 13 18.07 2.71 -10.47
C GLU A 13 17.47 3.53 -9.32
N GLN A 14 16.56 2.94 -8.56
CA GLN A 14 15.98 3.54 -7.35
C GLN A 14 16.99 3.58 -6.21
N GLN A 15 17.86 2.58 -6.07
CA GLN A 15 18.92 2.57 -5.06
C GLN A 15 19.93 3.69 -5.26
N HIS A 16 20.18 4.15 -6.49
CA HIS A 16 21.07 5.28 -6.74
C HIS A 16 20.44 6.65 -6.50
N ARG A 17 19.11 6.74 -6.59
CA ARG A 17 18.39 8.02 -6.34
C ARG A 17 18.13 8.28 -4.87
N TRP A 18 17.97 7.23 -4.07
CA TRP A 18 17.63 7.36 -2.66
C TRP A 18 18.65 8.12 -1.81
N PRO A 19 19.96 7.92 -1.95
CA PRO A 19 20.95 8.72 -1.23
C PRO A 19 20.85 10.20 -1.53
N LEU A 20 20.58 10.58 -2.79
CA LEU A 20 20.43 12.00 -3.18
C LEU A 20 19.16 12.62 -2.58
N VAL A 21 18.05 11.86 -2.58
CA VAL A 21 16.79 12.30 -1.96
C VAL A 21 16.97 12.42 -0.44
N HIS A 22 17.62 11.47 0.18
CA HIS A 22 17.91 11.49 1.62
C HIS A 22 18.82 12.68 1.97
N GLN A 23 19.89 12.89 1.23
CA GLN A 23 20.78 14.04 1.41
C GLN A 23 20.02 15.37 1.26
N TYR A 24 19.21 15.51 0.19
CA TYR A 24 18.39 16.69 -0.05
C TYR A 24 17.41 16.95 1.11
N LEU A 25 16.73 15.90 1.59
CA LEU A 25 15.82 16.03 2.72
C LEU A 25 16.54 16.41 4.00
N CYS A 26 17.72 15.84 4.26
CA CYS A 26 18.53 16.21 5.42
C CYS A 26 18.99 17.69 5.33
N GLU A 27 19.41 18.15 4.15
CA GLU A 27 19.80 19.54 3.92
C GLU A 27 18.63 20.52 4.07
N GLN A 28 17.41 20.10 3.67
CA GLN A 28 16.19 20.93 3.83
C GLN A 28 15.61 20.90 5.25
N LEU A 29 15.91 19.83 5.99
CA LEU A 29 15.46 19.62 7.37
C LEU A 29 16.54 19.99 8.39
N GLU A 30 17.63 20.64 7.96
CA GLU A 30 18.59 21.21 8.90
C GLU A 30 17.87 22.18 9.83
N PHE A 31 17.74 21.76 11.07
CA PHE A 31 17.36 22.68 12.12
C PHE A 31 18.44 23.74 12.24
N PRO A 32 18.10 25.05 12.24
CA PRO A 32 19.05 26.14 12.10
C PRO A 32 20.20 26.17 13.12
N ASP A 33 20.14 25.38 14.14
CA ASP A 33 21.09 25.28 15.24
C ASP A 33 21.83 23.94 15.34
N GLY A 34 21.61 23.01 14.36
CA GLY A 34 22.20 21.66 14.41
C GLY A 34 21.75 20.83 15.61
N SER A 35 20.83 21.34 16.43
CA SER A 35 20.22 20.61 17.51
C SER A 35 19.08 19.75 16.93
N GLY A 36 19.21 18.46 16.91
CA GLY A 36 18.06 17.58 16.68
C GLY A 36 16.94 17.90 17.69
N LEU A 37 15.74 17.37 17.44
CA LEU A 37 14.66 17.45 18.42
C LEU A 37 15.16 16.94 19.77
N ALA A 38 14.86 17.67 20.85
CA ALA A 38 15.16 17.20 22.20
C ALA A 38 14.55 15.80 22.40
N PRO A 39 15.21 14.89 23.13
CA PRO A 39 14.73 13.52 23.31
C PRO A 39 13.27 13.45 23.79
N GLU A 40 12.86 14.37 24.63
CA GLU A 40 11.50 14.48 25.14
C GLU A 40 10.51 14.89 24.05
N ALA A 41 10.88 15.82 23.19
CA ALA A 41 10.06 16.25 22.05
C ALA A 41 9.92 15.10 21.03
N LEU A 42 11.00 14.37 20.76
CA LEU A 42 10.95 13.20 19.88
C LEU A 42 10.07 12.10 20.46
N LYS A 43 10.15 11.85 21.77
CA LYS A 43 9.29 10.88 22.45
C LYS A 43 7.82 11.29 22.37
N GLN A 44 7.52 12.57 22.63
CA GLN A 44 6.14 13.07 22.53
C GLN A 44 5.61 12.96 21.09
N LEU A 45 6.40 13.34 20.10
CA LEU A 45 6.03 13.21 18.68
C LEU A 45 5.75 11.74 18.31
N THR A 46 6.56 10.81 18.81
CA THR A 46 6.33 9.37 18.58
C THR A 46 5.00 8.92 19.17
N LEU A 47 4.69 9.29 20.41
CA LEU A 47 3.40 8.95 21.04
C LEU A 47 2.21 9.56 20.29
N ASP A 48 2.33 10.80 19.83
CA ASP A 48 1.29 11.47 19.07
C ASP A 48 1.05 10.76 17.72
N LEU A 49 2.12 10.39 17.02
CA LEU A 49 2.04 9.63 15.77
C LEU A 49 1.44 8.23 15.97
N GLU A 50 1.83 7.51 17.01
CA GLU A 50 1.25 6.21 17.36
C GLU A 50 -0.25 6.34 17.64
N SER A 51 -0.66 7.34 18.41
CA SER A 51 -2.07 7.60 18.72
C SER A 51 -2.89 7.91 17.45
N VAL A 52 -2.36 8.73 16.55
CA VAL A 52 -3.01 9.02 15.26
C VAL A 52 -3.11 7.76 14.41
N LEU A 53 -2.05 6.97 14.36
CA LEU A 53 -2.00 5.74 13.59
C LEU A 53 -3.01 4.71 14.09
N GLU A 54 -3.11 4.50 15.40
CA GLU A 54 -4.10 3.58 16.00
C GLU A 54 -5.52 3.92 15.56
N GLY A 55 -5.88 5.21 15.51
CA GLY A 55 -7.18 5.68 15.02
C GLY A 55 -7.42 5.48 13.53
N GLN A 56 -6.35 5.32 12.75
CA GLN A 56 -6.41 5.16 11.30
C GLN A 56 -6.29 3.71 10.84
N LEU A 57 -5.86 2.79 11.70
CA LEU A 57 -5.74 1.38 11.33
C LEU A 57 -7.12 0.72 11.15
N PRO A 58 -7.25 -0.22 10.21
CA PRO A 58 -8.49 -0.94 10.02
C PRO A 58 -8.77 -1.86 11.22
N THR A 59 -10.01 -1.83 11.69
CA THR A 59 -10.43 -2.80 12.70
C THR A 59 -10.37 -4.23 12.14
N LYS A 60 -10.22 -5.23 13.02
CA LYS A 60 -10.24 -6.65 12.63
C LYS A 60 -11.52 -7.01 11.86
N SER A 61 -12.66 -6.41 12.23
CA SER A 61 -13.93 -6.60 11.52
C SER A 61 -13.90 -6.01 10.11
N ALA A 62 -13.37 -4.80 9.94
CA ALA A 62 -13.23 -4.16 8.63
C ALA A 62 -12.27 -4.94 7.72
N ALA A 63 -11.14 -5.39 8.25
CA ALA A 63 -10.19 -6.24 7.52
C ALA A 63 -10.87 -7.55 7.05
N LYS A 64 -11.59 -8.24 7.94
CA LYS A 64 -12.32 -9.47 7.60
C LYS A 64 -13.40 -9.25 6.53
N LYS A 65 -14.13 -8.14 6.58
CA LYS A 65 -15.11 -7.78 5.54
C LYS A 65 -14.44 -7.56 4.18
N ARG A 66 -13.30 -6.88 4.16
CA ARG A 66 -12.51 -6.64 2.94
C ARG A 66 -11.99 -7.94 2.35
N ASP A 67 -11.47 -8.85 3.18
CA ASP A 67 -11.03 -10.19 2.75
C ASP A 67 -12.21 -11.00 2.20
N GLY A 68 -13.36 -10.99 2.85
CA GLY A 68 -14.56 -11.64 2.37
C GLY A 68 -15.04 -11.12 1.02
N LEU A 69 -14.99 -9.80 0.83
CA LEU A 69 -15.30 -9.17 -0.45
C LEU A 69 -14.33 -9.62 -1.54
N TYR A 70 -13.02 -9.61 -1.26
CA TYR A 70 -12.01 -10.08 -2.20
C TYR A 70 -12.25 -11.52 -2.64
N GLU A 71 -12.47 -12.44 -1.70
CA GLU A 71 -12.73 -13.85 -1.99
C GLU A 71 -14.02 -14.06 -2.79
N HIS A 72 -15.05 -13.26 -2.51
CA HIS A 72 -16.29 -13.29 -3.29
C HIS A 72 -16.08 -12.82 -4.72
N LEU A 73 -15.42 -11.67 -4.91
CA LEU A 73 -15.09 -11.14 -6.23
C LEU A 73 -14.20 -12.09 -7.01
N LYS A 74 -13.16 -12.65 -6.38
CA LYS A 74 -12.26 -13.61 -7.00
C LYS A 74 -13.02 -14.81 -7.56
N ARG A 75 -13.82 -15.47 -6.75
CA ARG A 75 -14.64 -16.63 -7.18
C ARG A 75 -15.57 -16.28 -8.33
N THR A 76 -16.25 -15.14 -8.25
CA THR A 76 -17.21 -14.71 -9.27
C THR A 76 -16.53 -14.37 -10.60
N ILE A 77 -15.43 -13.61 -10.53
CA ILE A 77 -14.72 -13.14 -11.71
C ILE A 77 -13.98 -14.30 -12.40
N GLU A 78 -13.25 -15.13 -11.66
CA GLU A 78 -12.51 -16.26 -12.23
C GLU A 78 -13.46 -17.34 -12.80
N LYS A 79 -14.63 -17.52 -12.21
CA LYS A 79 -15.68 -18.38 -12.78
C LYS A 79 -16.21 -17.83 -14.11
N ARG A 80 -16.38 -16.51 -14.22
CA ARG A 80 -16.91 -15.84 -15.42
C ARG A 80 -15.87 -15.75 -16.52
N PHE A 81 -14.63 -15.46 -16.18
CA PHE A 81 -13.49 -15.30 -17.09
C PHE A 81 -12.55 -16.48 -16.92
N LYS A 82 -12.89 -17.63 -17.52
CA LYS A 82 -12.06 -18.83 -17.43
C LYS A 82 -10.63 -18.58 -17.90
N GLY A 83 -9.66 -19.04 -17.15
CA GLY A 83 -8.23 -18.80 -17.41
C GLY A 83 -7.73 -17.44 -16.92
N SER A 84 -8.57 -16.64 -16.25
CA SER A 84 -8.12 -15.43 -15.56
C SER A 84 -7.73 -15.71 -14.11
N SER A 85 -6.95 -14.81 -13.54
CA SER A 85 -6.59 -14.80 -12.11
C SER A 85 -6.79 -13.40 -11.55
N LEU A 86 -7.59 -13.27 -10.50
CA LEU A 86 -7.75 -12.01 -9.77
C LEU A 86 -6.76 -11.96 -8.63
N ARG A 87 -5.97 -10.89 -8.58
CA ARG A 87 -4.98 -10.68 -7.53
C ARG A 87 -5.20 -9.34 -6.84
N ARG A 88 -4.99 -9.33 -5.56
CA ARG A 88 -4.94 -8.15 -4.72
C ARG A 88 -3.55 -7.53 -4.80
N PHE A 89 -3.44 -6.21 -4.70
CA PHE A 89 -2.16 -5.50 -4.62
C PHE A 89 -2.32 -4.20 -3.80
N GLY A 90 -1.26 -3.39 -3.76
CA GLY A 90 -1.28 -2.10 -3.06
C GLY A 90 -1.29 -2.21 -1.54
N SER A 91 -1.86 -1.21 -0.87
CA SER A 91 -1.82 -1.07 0.57
C SER A 91 -2.53 -2.22 1.31
N SER A 92 -3.57 -2.78 0.73
CA SER A 92 -4.32 -3.89 1.31
C SER A 92 -3.55 -5.22 1.33
N GLU A 93 -2.54 -5.37 0.46
CA GLU A 93 -1.67 -6.56 0.41
C GLU A 93 -0.39 -6.35 1.22
N SER A 94 0.18 -5.14 1.20
CA SER A 94 1.42 -4.82 1.91
C SER A 94 1.24 -4.63 3.42
N GLY A 95 0.01 -4.64 3.93
CA GLY A 95 -0.29 -4.38 5.34
C GLY A 95 -0.28 -2.90 5.74
N LEU A 96 -0.11 -1.99 4.76
CA LEU A 96 -0.10 -0.53 4.97
C LEU A 96 -1.47 0.12 4.75
N SER A 97 -2.54 -0.67 4.73
CA SER A 97 -3.89 -0.17 4.51
C SER A 97 -4.43 0.56 5.74
N LEU A 98 -5.00 1.73 5.51
CA LEU A 98 -5.76 2.46 6.52
C LEU A 98 -7.23 1.99 6.56
N SER A 99 -7.97 2.45 7.58
CA SER A 99 -9.39 2.09 7.79
C SER A 99 -10.28 2.38 6.58
N HIS A 100 -9.98 3.46 5.85
CA HIS A 100 -10.68 3.89 4.64
C HIS A 100 -9.93 3.53 3.34
N GLY A 101 -8.91 2.67 3.43
CA GLY A 101 -8.12 2.28 2.27
C GLY A 101 -8.93 1.48 1.25
N ASP A 102 -8.66 1.71 -0.03
CA ASP A 102 -9.27 1.01 -1.14
C ASP A 102 -8.81 -0.45 -1.23
N LEU A 103 -9.57 -1.24 -1.97
CA LEU A 103 -9.19 -2.60 -2.35
C LEU A 103 -8.75 -2.59 -3.81
N ASP A 104 -7.44 -2.57 -4.01
CA ASP A 104 -6.83 -2.57 -5.33
C ASP A 104 -6.76 -3.99 -5.88
N LEU A 105 -7.30 -4.20 -7.09
CA LEU A 105 -7.39 -5.50 -7.71
C LEU A 105 -6.83 -5.48 -9.13
N CYS A 106 -6.07 -6.51 -9.47
CA CYS A 106 -5.54 -6.75 -10.80
C CYS A 106 -6.13 -8.03 -11.38
N LEU A 107 -6.75 -7.95 -12.56
CA LEU A 107 -7.21 -9.11 -13.30
C LEU A 107 -6.20 -9.48 -14.38
N LEU A 108 -5.55 -10.63 -14.19
CA LEU A 108 -4.64 -11.23 -15.16
C LEU A 108 -5.41 -12.18 -16.08
N PHE A 109 -5.24 -12.04 -17.38
CA PHE A 109 -5.91 -12.90 -18.38
C PHE A 109 -5.12 -12.93 -19.68
N ASP A 110 -5.25 -14.04 -20.41
CA ASP A 110 -4.56 -14.26 -21.67
C ASP A 110 -5.51 -14.17 -22.87
N GLY A 111 -5.01 -13.70 -24.00
CA GLY A 111 -5.63 -13.83 -25.32
C GLY A 111 -6.84 -12.95 -25.62
N GLN A 112 -7.32 -12.11 -24.71
CA GLN A 112 -8.47 -11.23 -24.97
C GLN A 112 -8.07 -9.74 -25.00
N LYS A 113 -8.79 -8.96 -25.83
CA LYS A 113 -8.58 -7.50 -25.86
C LYS A 113 -9.06 -6.87 -24.56
N PRO A 114 -8.23 -6.07 -23.84
CA PRO A 114 -8.55 -5.48 -22.54
C PRO A 114 -9.89 -4.74 -22.51
N LYS A 115 -10.21 -3.95 -23.55
CA LYS A 115 -11.48 -3.21 -23.64
C LYS A 115 -12.72 -4.10 -23.61
N LYS A 116 -12.66 -5.31 -24.21
CA LYS A 116 -13.77 -6.27 -24.21
C LYS A 116 -13.96 -6.85 -22.80
N VAL A 117 -12.87 -7.21 -22.15
CA VAL A 117 -12.88 -7.74 -20.78
C VAL A 117 -13.42 -6.70 -19.80
N LEU A 118 -12.97 -5.45 -19.88
CA LEU A 118 -13.43 -4.37 -18.99
C LEU A 118 -14.95 -4.10 -19.15
N ARG A 119 -15.48 -4.10 -20.36
CA ARG A 119 -16.93 -3.95 -20.58
C ARG A 119 -17.72 -5.09 -19.96
N SER A 120 -17.28 -6.33 -20.16
CA SER A 120 -17.90 -7.51 -19.57
C SER A 120 -17.79 -7.53 -18.04
N LEU A 121 -16.66 -7.12 -17.49
CA LEU A 121 -16.43 -6.98 -16.05
C LEU A 121 -17.36 -5.92 -15.46
N SER A 122 -17.47 -4.75 -16.06
CA SER A 122 -18.38 -3.69 -15.63
C SER A 122 -19.84 -4.17 -15.57
N SER A 123 -20.30 -4.92 -16.57
CA SER A 123 -21.63 -5.49 -16.53
C SER A 123 -21.79 -6.54 -15.43
N THR A 124 -20.78 -7.36 -15.18
CA THR A 124 -20.81 -8.39 -14.12
C THR A 124 -20.89 -7.75 -12.72
N LEU A 125 -20.12 -6.70 -12.47
CA LEU A 125 -20.07 -6.01 -11.18
C LEU A 125 -21.34 -5.21 -10.84
N ARG A 126 -22.16 -4.86 -11.84
CA ARG A 126 -23.45 -4.19 -11.61
C ARG A 126 -24.52 -5.10 -10.98
N TYR A 127 -24.33 -6.41 -11.03
CA TYR A 127 -25.28 -7.42 -10.57
C TYR A 127 -24.76 -8.21 -9.35
N LEU A 128 -23.66 -7.73 -8.73
CA LEU A 128 -23.13 -8.23 -7.46
C LEU A 128 -23.60 -7.38 -6.26
#